data_c26a213b1c70b556b32be0cf8dec961d
#
_entry.id   c26a213b1c70b556b32be0cf8dec961d
#
_cell.length_a   1.000
_cell.length_b   1.000
_cell.length_c   1.000
_cell.angle_alpha   90.00
_cell.angle_beta   90.00
_cell.angle_gamma   90.00
#
_symmetry.space_group_name_H-M   'P 1'
#
loop_
_entity.id
_entity.type
_entity.pdbx_description
1 polymer ?
#
loop_
_entity_poly.entity_id
_entity_poly.type
_entity_poly.pdbx_seq_one_letter_code
_entity_poly.pdbx_strand_id
1 'polypeptide(L)'
;MLGSALAGTDESPGAAVVREGRRYKVVRGMASLTANIQRKAIDKGEVSEEDWGEVVPEGVEAIVPARGTVVDILHQFVGGLRSGLSYAGAHTIEELWQNAEFVPITQAGYRESGAHDVNKI
;
A
#
# COMPACT_ATOMS: atom_id res chain seq x y z
N MET A 1 -0.74 7.51 0.69
CA MET A 1 -0.97 6.45 -0.33
C MET A 1 -1.12 5.12 0.39
N LEU A 2 -2.20 4.36 0.12
CA LEU A 2 -2.54 3.10 0.82
C LEU A 2 -2.36 1.84 -0.04
N GLY A 3 -1.80 1.96 -1.24
CA GLY A 3 -1.73 0.88 -2.22
C GLY A 3 -1.15 -0.43 -1.68
N SER A 4 0.06 -0.41 -1.12
CA SER A 4 0.71 -1.62 -0.60
C SER A 4 0.01 -2.22 0.62
N ALA A 5 -0.66 -1.41 1.44
CA ALA A 5 -1.40 -1.89 2.60
C ALA A 5 -2.64 -2.70 2.20
N LEU A 6 -3.37 -2.21 1.19
CA LEU A 6 -4.56 -2.89 0.66
C LEU A 6 -4.22 -4.01 -0.32
N ALA A 7 -3.11 -3.91 -1.04
CA ALA A 7 -2.68 -4.94 -1.98
C ALA A 7 -2.38 -6.30 -1.32
N GLY A 8 -2.02 -6.31 -0.03
CA GLY A 8 -1.78 -7.53 0.75
C GLY A 8 -3.04 -8.22 1.26
N THR A 9 -4.23 -7.64 1.08
CA THR A 9 -5.48 -8.19 1.60
C THR A 9 -6.00 -9.37 0.77
N ASP A 10 -6.84 -10.19 1.38
CA ASP A 10 -7.41 -11.37 0.72
C ASP A 10 -8.31 -10.96 -0.46
N GLU A 11 -8.99 -9.82 -0.36
CA GLU A 11 -9.87 -9.27 -1.39
C GLU A 11 -9.11 -8.62 -2.57
N SER A 12 -7.80 -8.35 -2.41
CA SER A 12 -6.98 -7.84 -3.50
C SER A 12 -6.90 -8.85 -4.65
N PRO A 13 -7.00 -8.43 -5.92
CA PRO A 13 -7.00 -9.33 -7.08
C PRO A 13 -5.64 -10.00 -7.36
N GLY A 14 -4.55 -9.56 -6.71
CA GLY A 14 -3.22 -10.14 -6.89
C GLY A 14 -3.15 -11.62 -6.50
N ALA A 15 -2.45 -12.43 -7.28
CA ALA A 15 -2.23 -13.84 -6.98
C ALA A 15 -1.53 -14.02 -5.63
N ALA A 16 -1.98 -15.02 -4.86
CA ALA A 16 -1.29 -15.42 -3.64
C ALA A 16 -0.10 -16.34 -3.98
N VAL A 17 1.06 -16.06 -3.41
CA VAL A 17 2.27 -16.86 -3.56
C VAL A 17 2.88 -17.16 -2.20
N VAL A 18 3.57 -18.29 -2.09
CA VAL A 18 4.32 -18.66 -0.88
C VAL A 18 5.81 -18.58 -1.20
N ARG A 19 6.55 -17.85 -0.37
CA ARG A 19 8.00 -17.75 -0.46
C ARG A 19 8.59 -17.90 0.94
N GLU A 20 9.54 -18.81 1.08
CA GLU A 20 10.21 -19.08 2.37
C GLU A 20 9.22 -19.35 3.52
N GLY A 21 8.14 -20.11 3.25
CA GLY A 21 7.10 -20.43 4.22
C GLY A 21 6.14 -19.29 4.58
N ARG A 22 6.26 -18.12 3.97
CA ARG A 22 5.39 -16.97 4.20
C ARG A 22 4.50 -16.70 3.00
N ARG A 23 3.27 -16.23 3.25
CA ARG A 23 2.30 -15.86 2.21
C ARG A 23 2.50 -14.42 1.78
N TYR A 24 2.44 -14.20 0.49
CA TYR A 24 2.52 -12.89 -0.17
C TYR A 24 1.44 -12.76 -1.22
N LYS A 25 1.13 -11.53 -1.60
CA LYS A 25 0.30 -11.18 -2.76
C LYS A 25 1.16 -10.50 -3.82
N VAL A 26 0.96 -10.86 -5.08
CA VAL A 26 1.60 -10.20 -6.21
C VAL A 26 0.95 -8.84 -6.44
N VAL A 27 1.76 -7.82 -6.58
CA VAL A 27 1.36 -6.43 -6.83
C VAL A 27 2.05 -5.94 -8.09
N ARG A 28 1.32 -5.23 -8.94
CA ARG A 28 1.89 -4.57 -10.12
C ARG A 28 1.31 -3.18 -10.28
N GLY A 29 2.16 -2.24 -10.69
CA GLY A 29 1.70 -0.91 -11.10
C GLY A 29 0.88 -0.98 -12.38
N MET A 30 -0.07 -0.06 -12.55
CA MET A 30 -0.89 0.04 -13.77
C MET A 30 -0.06 0.31 -15.03
N ALA A 31 1.13 0.87 -14.88
CA ALA A 31 2.10 1.09 -15.96
C ALA A 31 3.08 -0.09 -16.16
N SER A 32 2.89 -1.23 -15.48
CA SER A 32 3.70 -2.43 -15.72
C SER A 32 3.36 -3.06 -17.07
N LEU A 33 4.32 -3.77 -17.65
CA LEU A 33 4.15 -4.45 -18.94
C LEU A 33 2.92 -5.37 -18.93
N THR A 34 2.80 -6.21 -17.90
CA THR A 34 1.71 -7.18 -17.78
C THR A 34 0.35 -6.50 -17.61
N ALA A 35 0.27 -5.40 -16.86
CA ALA A 35 -0.97 -4.64 -16.69
C ALA A 35 -1.41 -3.98 -18.01
N ASN A 36 -0.47 -3.41 -18.77
CA ASN A 36 -0.76 -2.80 -20.07
C ASN A 36 -1.24 -3.82 -21.09
N ILE A 37 -0.59 -4.99 -21.16
CA ILE A 37 -0.99 -6.07 -22.08
C ILE A 37 -2.36 -6.61 -21.73
N GLN A 38 -2.66 -6.85 -20.45
CA GLN A 38 -3.99 -7.31 -20.03
C GLN A 38 -5.09 -6.28 -20.37
N ARG A 39 -4.82 -4.98 -20.23
CA ARG A 39 -5.76 -3.94 -20.63
C ARG A 39 -6.03 -3.98 -22.14
N LYS A 40 -4.97 -4.09 -22.96
CA LYS A 40 -5.11 -4.23 -24.42
C LYS A 40 -5.90 -5.50 -24.80
N ALA A 41 -5.67 -6.63 -24.11
CA ALA A 41 -6.42 -7.86 -24.31
C ALA A 41 -7.91 -7.72 -24.00
N ILE A 42 -8.26 -6.98 -22.94
CA ILE A 42 -9.67 -6.69 -22.57
C ILE A 42 -10.32 -5.78 -23.61
N ASP A 43 -9.61 -4.73 -24.05
CA ASP A 43 -10.15 -3.73 -24.96
C ASP A 43 -10.27 -4.24 -26.41
N LYS A 44 -9.32 -5.04 -26.89
CA LYS A 44 -9.23 -5.51 -28.29
C LYS A 44 -9.62 -6.97 -28.48
N GLY A 45 -9.73 -7.77 -27.42
CA GLY A 45 -10.03 -9.20 -27.49
C GLY A 45 -8.84 -10.11 -27.84
N GLU A 46 -7.82 -9.58 -28.52
CA GLU A 46 -6.59 -10.29 -28.89
C GLU A 46 -5.38 -9.38 -28.69
N VAL A 47 -4.23 -9.96 -28.41
CA VAL A 47 -2.95 -9.25 -28.23
C VAL A 47 -1.99 -9.77 -29.30
N SER A 48 -1.47 -8.88 -30.16
CA SER A 48 -0.49 -9.21 -31.18
C SER A 48 0.95 -9.14 -30.65
N GLU A 49 1.90 -9.76 -31.36
CA GLU A 49 3.33 -9.64 -31.04
C GLU A 49 3.83 -8.19 -31.13
N GLU A 50 3.23 -7.37 -31.99
CA GLU A 50 3.56 -5.95 -32.14
C GLU A 50 3.18 -5.16 -30.89
N ASP A 51 2.09 -5.52 -30.20
CA ASP A 51 1.66 -4.90 -28.95
C ASP A 51 2.69 -5.05 -27.82
N TRP A 52 3.50 -6.11 -27.83
CA TRP A 52 4.60 -6.30 -26.87
C TRP A 52 5.76 -5.36 -27.11
N GLY A 53 6.05 -5.02 -28.36
CA GLY A 53 7.14 -4.12 -28.74
C GLY A 53 6.85 -2.65 -28.44
N GLU A 54 5.57 -2.24 -28.42
CA GLU A 54 5.18 -0.85 -28.20
C GLU A 54 5.08 -0.45 -26.71
N VAL A 55 4.98 -1.42 -25.80
CA VAL A 55 4.80 -1.13 -24.37
C VAL A 55 6.15 -0.98 -23.68
N VAL A 56 6.47 0.23 -23.27
CA VAL A 56 7.61 0.50 -22.39
C VAL A 56 7.14 0.29 -20.94
N PRO A 57 7.71 -0.69 -20.21
CA PRO A 57 7.32 -0.95 -18.82
C PRO A 57 7.87 0.14 -17.90
N GLU A 58 7.00 0.96 -17.35
CA GLU A 58 7.36 1.98 -16.35
C GLU A 58 6.97 1.57 -14.93
N GLY A 59 6.15 0.54 -14.79
CA GLY A 59 5.67 0.03 -13.51
C GLY A 59 6.47 -1.15 -12.98
N VAL A 60 6.57 -1.22 -11.65
CA VAL A 60 7.24 -2.31 -10.93
C VAL A 60 6.25 -3.44 -10.64
N GLU A 61 6.68 -4.68 -10.88
CA GLU A 61 6.01 -5.87 -10.37
C GLU A 61 6.74 -6.33 -9.10
N ALA A 62 5.98 -6.55 -8.04
CA ALA A 62 6.53 -6.86 -6.73
C ALA A 62 5.61 -7.79 -5.94
N ILE A 63 6.07 -8.25 -4.80
CA ILE A 63 5.24 -8.98 -3.83
C ILE A 63 5.14 -8.16 -2.54
N VAL A 64 3.95 -8.22 -1.91
CA VAL A 64 3.71 -7.67 -0.57
C VAL A 64 3.29 -8.78 0.38
N PRO A 65 3.62 -8.70 1.67
CA PRO A 65 3.14 -9.67 2.65
C PRO A 65 1.61 -9.76 2.64
N ALA A 66 1.07 -10.98 2.70
CA ALA A 66 -0.36 -11.19 2.91
C ALA A 66 -0.76 -10.72 4.31
N ARG A 67 -1.88 -9.98 4.40
CA ARG A 67 -2.31 -9.28 5.62
C ARG A 67 -3.68 -9.70 6.13
N GLY A 68 -4.30 -10.72 5.52
CA GLY A 68 -5.66 -11.15 5.86
C GLY A 68 -6.74 -10.25 5.24
N THR A 69 -7.83 -10.03 5.94
CA THR A 69 -9.00 -9.34 5.40
C THR A 69 -8.80 -7.81 5.32
N VAL A 70 -9.45 -7.17 4.34
CA VAL A 70 -9.46 -5.70 4.24
C VAL A 70 -10.11 -5.06 5.47
N VAL A 71 -11.07 -5.73 6.09
CA VAL A 71 -11.77 -5.25 7.28
C VAL A 71 -10.79 -5.04 8.44
N ASP A 72 -9.87 -5.99 8.67
CA ASP A 72 -8.86 -5.89 9.73
C ASP A 72 -7.93 -4.70 9.49
N ILE A 73 -7.53 -4.48 8.24
CA ILE A 73 -6.68 -3.33 7.86
C ILE A 73 -7.43 -2.01 8.07
N LEU A 74 -8.71 -1.94 7.68
CA LEU A 74 -9.52 -0.74 7.88
C LEU A 74 -9.74 -0.45 9.37
N HIS A 75 -9.97 -1.47 10.20
CA HIS A 75 -10.06 -1.29 11.65
C HIS A 75 -8.78 -0.69 12.24
N GLN A 76 -7.60 -1.15 11.80
CA GLN A 76 -6.32 -0.57 12.22
C GLN A 76 -6.19 0.90 11.78
N PHE A 77 -6.58 1.23 10.56
CA PHE A 77 -6.54 2.62 10.07
C PHE A 77 -7.49 3.53 10.85
N VAL A 78 -8.72 3.08 11.10
CA VAL A 78 -9.69 3.82 11.92
C VAL A 78 -9.17 4.00 13.34
N GLY A 79 -8.58 2.96 13.94
CA GLY A 79 -7.96 3.05 15.26
C GLY A 79 -6.82 4.07 15.28
N GLY A 80 -5.92 4.03 14.28
CA GLY A 80 -4.82 4.99 14.14
C GLY A 80 -5.32 6.43 13.95
N LEU A 81 -6.38 6.62 13.14
CA LEU A 81 -7.00 7.93 12.95
C LEU A 81 -7.59 8.48 14.26
N ARG A 82 -8.32 7.65 15.00
CA ARG A 82 -8.88 8.04 16.32
C ARG A 82 -7.77 8.46 17.29
N SER A 83 -6.68 7.70 17.34
CA SER A 83 -5.52 8.07 18.17
C SER A 83 -4.91 9.40 17.71
N GLY A 84 -4.77 9.60 16.40
CA GLY A 84 -4.27 10.86 15.83
C GLY A 84 -5.13 12.05 16.19
N LEU A 85 -6.47 11.92 16.11
CA LEU A 85 -7.42 12.94 16.54
C LEU A 85 -7.22 13.28 18.03
N SER A 86 -7.11 12.27 18.89
CA SER A 86 -6.89 12.45 20.32
C SER A 86 -5.58 13.20 20.62
N TYR A 87 -4.48 12.82 19.95
CA TYR A 87 -3.20 13.52 20.13
C TYR A 87 -3.19 14.95 19.62
N ALA A 88 -3.98 15.25 18.59
CA ALA A 88 -4.13 16.61 18.07
C ALA A 88 -5.18 17.46 18.83
N GLY A 89 -5.83 16.89 19.86
CA GLY A 89 -6.91 17.57 20.58
C GLY A 89 -8.13 17.90 19.72
N ALA A 90 -8.38 17.06 18.69
CA ALA A 90 -9.50 17.23 17.75
C ALA A 90 -10.57 16.17 17.96
N HIS A 91 -11.85 16.56 17.83
CA HIS A 91 -12.99 15.65 17.91
C HIS A 91 -13.53 15.26 16.52
N THR A 92 -13.21 16.04 15.49
CA THR A 92 -13.60 15.81 14.10
C THR A 92 -12.41 15.91 13.16
N ILE A 93 -12.56 15.41 11.94
CA ILE A 93 -11.53 15.54 10.89
C ILE A 93 -11.31 17.02 10.52
N GLU A 94 -12.38 17.80 10.49
CA GLU A 94 -12.33 19.23 10.21
C GLU A 94 -11.52 19.97 11.27
N GLU A 95 -11.73 19.67 12.54
CA GLU A 95 -10.94 20.22 13.65
C GLU A 95 -9.47 19.79 13.55
N LEU A 96 -9.21 18.52 13.19
CA LEU A 96 -7.84 18.07 12.95
C LEU A 96 -7.14 18.88 11.86
N TRP A 97 -7.81 19.16 10.75
CA TRP A 97 -7.24 19.96 9.67
C TRP A 97 -6.96 21.41 10.08
N GLN A 98 -7.81 21.96 10.93
CA GLN A 98 -7.64 23.34 11.45
C GLN A 98 -6.52 23.43 12.49
N ASN A 99 -6.36 22.40 13.32
CA ASN A 99 -5.43 22.39 14.44
C ASN A 99 -4.06 21.77 14.08
N ALA A 100 -3.95 21.05 12.94
CA ALA A 100 -2.74 20.39 12.56
C ALA A 100 -1.61 21.38 12.23
N GLU A 101 -0.50 21.24 12.92
CA GLU A 101 0.72 21.97 12.66
C GLU A 101 1.84 21.02 12.26
N PHE A 102 2.49 21.28 11.13
CA PHE A 102 3.60 20.46 10.64
C PHE A 102 4.92 21.09 11.04
N VAL A 103 5.74 20.31 11.72
CA VAL A 103 7.09 20.73 12.12
C VAL A 103 8.14 19.83 11.47
N PRO A 104 9.24 20.38 10.93
CA PRO A 104 10.36 19.58 10.45
C PRO A 104 11.09 18.93 11.64
N ILE A 105 11.44 17.66 11.50
CA ILE A 105 12.24 16.93 12.47
C ILE A 105 13.57 16.49 11.86
N THR A 106 14.62 16.41 12.66
CA THR A 106 15.92 15.89 12.26
C THR A 106 15.91 14.37 12.22
N GLN A 107 16.88 13.75 11.55
CA GLN A 107 17.08 12.29 11.58
C GLN A 107 17.30 11.77 13.01
N ALA A 108 17.97 12.52 13.86
CA ALA A 108 18.15 12.17 15.27
C ALA A 108 16.81 12.20 16.02
N GLY A 109 16.00 13.24 15.84
CA GLY A 109 14.65 13.32 16.42
C GLY A 109 13.71 12.22 15.92
N TYR A 110 13.81 11.84 14.66
CA TYR A 110 13.04 10.71 14.12
C TYR A 110 13.41 9.37 14.78
N ARG A 111 14.71 9.12 14.99
CA ARG A 111 15.17 7.92 15.70
C ARG A 111 14.72 7.93 17.14
N GLU A 112 14.84 9.07 17.83
CA GLU A 112 14.44 9.25 19.22
C GLU A 112 12.93 9.05 19.43
N SER A 113 12.09 9.37 18.44
CA SER A 113 10.64 9.16 18.49
C SER A 113 10.24 7.68 18.41
N GLY A 114 11.17 6.79 18.10
CA GLY A 114 10.93 5.35 18.01
C GLY A 114 10.97 4.66 19.38
N ALA A 115 10.54 3.41 19.41
CA ALA A 115 10.75 2.55 20.58
C ALA A 115 12.22 2.18 20.70
N HIS A 116 12.80 2.32 21.91
CA HIS A 116 14.18 2.00 22.24
C HIS A 116 14.26 0.70 23.04
N ASP A 117 15.37 0.00 22.90
CA ASP A 117 15.73 -1.17 23.69
C ASP A 117 14.69 -2.31 23.70
N VAL A 118 13.89 -2.40 22.62
CA VAL A 118 12.88 -3.44 22.44
C VAL A 118 12.96 -4.07 21.05
N ASN A 119 12.72 -5.37 20.98
CA ASN A 119 12.53 -6.07 19.71
C ASN A 119 11.03 -6.04 19.35
N LYS A 120 10.69 -5.44 18.21
CA LYS A 120 9.31 -5.47 17.71
C LYS A 120 8.97 -6.89 17.26
N ILE A 121 7.84 -7.41 17.76
CA ILE A 121 7.29 -8.72 17.41
C ILE A 121 6.62 -8.63 16.04
#